data_dca68b8aabcccdb8df891aa3e6ab1e77
#
_entry.id   dca68b8aabcccdb8df891aa3e6ab1e77
#
_cell.length_a   1.000
_cell.length_b   1.000
_cell.length_c   1.000
_cell.angle_alpha   90.00
_cell.angle_beta   90.00
_cell.angle_gamma   90.00
#
_symmetry.space_group_name_H-M   'P 1'
#
loop_
_entity.id
_entity.type
_entity.pdbx_description
1 polymer ?
#
loop_
_entity_poly.entity_id
_entity_poly.type
_entity_poly.pdbx_seq_one_letter_code
_entity_poly.pdbx_strand_id
1 'polypeptide(L)'
;MAKQKPSKRKVSFPKMMGQGLTFDDVLLAPGYSEVVPKDVITKTKLTANISLHIPLMSAAMDTVTEEKMAIAMAQNGGIGIIHKNMTIPEQASQVFKVKRYESGMIKDPITLLDS
;
A
#
# COMPACT_ATOMS: atom_id res chain seq x y z
N MET A 1 39.44 -12.85 -26.73
CA MET A 1 38.18 -13.31 -26.11
C MET A 1 37.16 -12.17 -26.21
N ALA A 2 36.23 -12.25 -27.13
CA ALA A 2 35.21 -11.22 -27.34
C ALA A 2 34.06 -11.43 -26.34
N LYS A 3 33.79 -10.42 -25.50
CA LYS A 3 32.64 -10.44 -24.56
C LYS A 3 31.34 -10.28 -25.35
N GLN A 4 30.56 -11.34 -25.44
CA GLN A 4 29.22 -11.36 -26.03
C GLN A 4 28.27 -10.51 -25.15
N LYS A 5 27.74 -9.41 -25.69
CA LYS A 5 26.71 -8.59 -25.00
C LYS A 5 25.42 -9.42 -24.86
N PRO A 6 24.77 -9.40 -23.69
CA PRO A 6 23.51 -10.10 -23.52
C PRO A 6 22.44 -9.51 -24.46
N SER A 7 21.84 -10.37 -25.26
CA SER A 7 20.70 -10.03 -26.13
C SER A 7 19.50 -9.65 -25.26
N LYS A 8 19.03 -8.41 -25.40
CA LYS A 8 17.76 -7.96 -24.77
C LYS A 8 16.63 -8.71 -25.47
N ARG A 9 16.03 -9.70 -24.82
CA ARG A 9 14.79 -10.30 -25.30
C ARG A 9 13.73 -9.21 -25.36
N LYS A 10 13.28 -8.84 -26.57
CA LYS A 10 12.07 -8.02 -26.75
C LYS A 10 10.88 -8.87 -26.34
N VAL A 11 10.30 -8.60 -25.17
CA VAL A 11 9.03 -9.19 -24.79
C VAL A 11 7.96 -8.45 -25.62
N SER A 12 7.38 -9.13 -26.61
CA SER A 12 6.27 -8.60 -27.38
C SER A 12 4.99 -9.06 -26.70
N PHE A 13 4.24 -8.11 -26.16
CA PHE A 13 2.87 -8.36 -25.70
C PHE A 13 1.89 -8.20 -26.87
N PRO A 14 0.93 -9.09 -27.05
CA PRO A 14 -0.14 -8.87 -28.02
C PRO A 14 -0.91 -7.58 -27.65
N LYS A 15 -1.34 -6.82 -28.65
CA LYS A 15 -2.12 -5.58 -28.45
C LYS A 15 -3.46 -5.81 -27.76
N MET A 16 -4.02 -7.02 -27.88
CA MET A 16 -5.23 -7.48 -27.20
C MET A 16 -4.91 -8.78 -26.49
N MET A 17 -5.15 -8.82 -25.19
CA MET A 17 -4.89 -9.98 -24.32
C MET A 17 -6.17 -10.75 -23.97
N GLY A 18 -7.30 -10.41 -24.60
CA GLY A 18 -8.61 -11.00 -24.32
C GLY A 18 -9.55 -10.03 -23.60
N GLN A 19 -10.64 -10.57 -23.07
CA GLN A 19 -11.64 -9.82 -22.33
C GLN A 19 -11.17 -9.60 -20.90
N GLY A 20 -11.20 -8.35 -20.42
CA GLY A 20 -10.98 -7.99 -19.02
C GLY A 20 -12.30 -7.56 -18.39
N LEU A 21 -12.58 -8.03 -17.18
CA LEU A 21 -13.76 -7.63 -16.40
C LEU A 21 -13.35 -6.53 -15.41
N THR A 22 -14.23 -5.56 -15.21
CA THR A 22 -14.12 -4.56 -14.13
C THR A 22 -15.08 -4.91 -13.00
N PHE A 23 -14.93 -4.24 -11.85
CA PHE A 23 -15.86 -4.45 -10.73
C PHE A 23 -17.29 -4.01 -11.07
N ASP A 24 -17.47 -3.09 -12.04
CA ASP A 24 -18.79 -2.67 -12.51
C ASP A 24 -19.50 -3.74 -13.36
N ASP A 25 -18.72 -4.69 -13.91
CA ASP A 25 -19.25 -5.78 -14.76
C ASP A 25 -19.60 -7.05 -13.99
N VAL A 26 -19.27 -7.13 -12.70
CA VAL A 26 -19.37 -8.38 -11.93
C VAL A 26 -20.00 -8.16 -10.56
N LEU A 27 -20.68 -9.17 -10.06
CA LEU A 27 -21.19 -9.27 -8.71
C LEU A 27 -20.60 -10.52 -8.03
N LEU A 28 -20.39 -10.43 -6.71
CA LEU A 28 -20.04 -11.61 -5.93
C LEU A 28 -21.24 -12.53 -5.83
N ALA A 29 -21.08 -13.78 -6.25
CA ALA A 29 -22.10 -14.79 -6.06
C ALA A 29 -22.22 -15.14 -4.56
N PRO A 30 -23.44 -15.14 -3.99
CA PRO A 30 -23.64 -15.58 -2.61
C PRO A 30 -23.22 -17.04 -2.44
N GLY A 31 -22.51 -17.31 -1.33
CA GLY A 31 -22.10 -18.66 -0.95
C GLY A 31 -22.67 -19.03 0.43
N TYR A 32 -22.72 -20.34 0.69
CA TYR A 32 -23.05 -20.81 2.04
C TYR A 32 -21.95 -20.45 3.01
N SER A 33 -22.31 -19.97 4.21
CA SER A 33 -21.36 -19.66 5.30
C SER A 33 -21.97 -20.05 6.64
N GLU A 34 -21.16 -20.69 7.46
CA GLU A 34 -21.47 -20.98 8.87
C GLU A 34 -20.94 -19.91 9.84
N VAL A 35 -20.19 -18.93 9.28
CA VAL A 35 -19.58 -17.86 10.06
C VAL A 35 -20.55 -16.68 10.14
N VAL A 36 -20.93 -16.33 11.37
CA VAL A 36 -21.75 -15.12 11.61
C VAL A 36 -20.86 -13.86 11.60
N PRO A 37 -21.43 -12.68 11.29
CA PRO A 37 -20.62 -11.44 11.11
C PRO A 37 -19.70 -11.11 12.29
N LYS A 38 -20.10 -11.39 13.51
CA LYS A 38 -19.30 -11.10 14.72
C LYS A 38 -18.04 -11.98 14.87
N ASP A 39 -18.03 -13.14 14.20
CA ASP A 39 -16.95 -14.13 14.28
C ASP A 39 -16.02 -14.08 13.06
N VAL A 40 -16.23 -13.10 12.16
CA VAL A 40 -15.40 -12.92 10.96
C VAL A 40 -14.00 -12.46 11.34
N ILE A 41 -12.99 -13.17 10.86
CA ILE A 41 -11.58 -12.80 10.98
C ILE A 41 -11.14 -12.14 9.68
N THR A 42 -10.91 -10.83 9.71
CA THR A 42 -10.50 -10.04 8.54
C THR A 42 -8.99 -10.00 8.35
N LYS A 43 -8.22 -10.53 9.31
CA LYS A 43 -6.75 -10.56 9.24
C LYS A 43 -6.26 -11.28 7.99
N THR A 44 -5.39 -10.64 7.22
CA THR A 44 -4.86 -11.18 5.96
C THR A 44 -3.35 -10.96 5.84
N LYS A 45 -2.71 -11.77 4.99
CA LYS A 45 -1.30 -11.57 4.62
C LYS A 45 -1.21 -10.75 3.34
N LEU A 46 -0.51 -9.62 3.41
CA LEU A 46 -0.18 -8.82 2.25
C LEU A 46 1.08 -9.37 1.54
N THR A 47 2.08 -9.73 2.32
CA THR A 47 3.32 -10.37 1.85
C THR A 47 3.74 -11.47 2.83
N ALA A 48 4.84 -12.16 2.56
CA ALA A 48 5.40 -13.16 3.48
C ALA A 48 5.63 -12.59 4.89
N ASN A 49 6.00 -11.31 5.00
CA ASN A 49 6.42 -10.67 6.24
C ASN A 49 5.44 -9.57 6.75
N ILE A 50 4.39 -9.25 5.97
CA ILE A 50 3.43 -8.20 6.33
C ILE A 50 2.04 -8.79 6.42
N SER A 51 1.42 -8.63 7.59
CA SER A 51 0.01 -8.97 7.83
C SER A 51 -0.78 -7.71 8.13
N LEU A 52 -2.03 -7.66 7.65
CA LEU A 52 -2.97 -6.59 7.90
C LEU A 52 -4.09 -7.08 8.80
N HIS A 53 -4.67 -6.22 9.62
CA HIS A 53 -5.85 -6.53 10.43
C HIS A 53 -7.13 -6.49 9.59
N ILE A 54 -7.18 -5.62 8.58
CA ILE A 54 -8.24 -5.56 7.57
C ILE A 54 -7.62 -5.61 6.17
N PRO A 55 -8.26 -6.24 5.19
CA PRO A 55 -7.72 -6.42 3.83
C PRO A 55 -7.90 -5.14 2.98
N LEU A 56 -7.49 -3.99 3.50
CA LEU A 56 -7.59 -2.70 2.81
C LEU A 56 -6.21 -2.09 2.62
N MET A 57 -5.97 -1.61 1.41
CA MET A 57 -4.76 -0.91 1.02
C MET A 57 -5.12 0.30 0.16
N SER A 58 -4.61 1.49 0.51
CA SER A 58 -4.81 2.67 -0.33
C SER A 58 -3.80 2.72 -1.47
N ALA A 59 -4.26 3.18 -2.64
CA ALA A 59 -3.46 3.24 -3.85
C ALA A 59 -2.32 4.24 -3.75
N ALA A 60 -1.16 3.90 -4.35
CA ALA A 60 0.00 4.78 -4.46
C ALA A 60 -0.21 5.84 -5.56
N MET A 61 -1.26 6.64 -5.42
CA MET A 61 -1.66 7.67 -6.36
C MET A 61 -1.50 9.05 -5.74
N ASP A 62 -1.04 10.00 -6.58
CA ASP A 62 -1.03 11.42 -6.26
C ASP A 62 -2.42 11.87 -5.81
N THR A 63 -2.49 12.74 -4.83
CA THR A 63 -3.73 13.25 -4.21
C THR A 63 -4.59 12.20 -3.49
N VAL A 64 -4.22 10.91 -3.51
CA VAL A 64 -4.94 9.83 -2.81
C VAL A 64 -4.22 9.42 -1.53
N THR A 65 -2.95 8.98 -1.65
CA THR A 65 -2.22 8.46 -0.48
C THR A 65 -0.97 9.29 -0.20
N GLU A 66 -1.12 10.18 0.74
CA GLU A 66 -0.06 10.91 1.43
C GLU A 66 -0.06 10.57 2.93
N GLU A 67 0.72 11.31 3.75
CA GLU A 67 0.87 11.04 5.18
C GLU A 67 -0.46 10.87 5.93
N LYS A 68 -1.44 11.74 5.69
CA LYS A 68 -2.75 11.71 6.38
C LYS A 68 -3.53 10.44 6.09
N MET A 69 -3.63 10.07 4.81
CA MET A 69 -4.31 8.85 4.40
C MET A 69 -3.57 7.62 4.91
N ALA A 70 -2.24 7.60 4.84
CA ALA A 70 -1.44 6.49 5.35
C ALA A 70 -1.63 6.28 6.85
N ILE A 71 -1.69 7.37 7.64
CA ILE A 71 -2.00 7.33 9.07
C ILE A 71 -3.41 6.77 9.30
N ALA A 72 -4.41 7.28 8.59
CA ALA A 72 -5.79 6.83 8.74
C ALA A 72 -5.95 5.34 8.40
N MET A 73 -5.28 4.87 7.34
CA MET A 73 -5.26 3.46 6.97
C MET A 73 -4.62 2.60 8.05
N ALA A 74 -3.48 3.01 8.59
CA ALA A 74 -2.78 2.30 9.66
C ALA A 74 -3.63 2.20 10.93
N GLN A 75 -4.28 3.30 11.35
CA GLN A 75 -5.17 3.33 12.52
C GLN A 75 -6.35 2.35 12.39
N ASN A 76 -6.82 2.10 11.18
CA ASN A 76 -7.91 1.17 10.90
C ASN A 76 -7.42 -0.26 10.60
N GLY A 77 -6.12 -0.53 10.72
CA GLY A 77 -5.55 -1.86 10.53
C GLY A 77 -5.25 -2.26 9.08
N GLY A 78 -5.38 -1.32 8.15
CA GLY A 78 -4.96 -1.44 6.76
C GLY A 78 -3.53 -0.92 6.52
N ILE A 79 -3.21 -0.58 5.28
CA ILE A 79 -1.91 0.00 4.90
C ILE A 79 -2.07 1.08 3.85
N GLY A 80 -1.34 2.19 4.00
CA GLY A 80 -1.22 3.25 3.00
C GLY A 80 0.08 3.13 2.21
N ILE A 81 0.00 3.23 0.88
CA ILE A 81 1.18 3.25 0.02
C ILE A 81 1.37 4.68 -0.49
N ILE A 82 2.38 5.36 0.04
CA ILE A 82 2.70 6.74 -0.34
C ILE A 82 3.21 6.76 -1.79
N HIS A 83 2.65 7.68 -2.60
CA HIS A 83 3.01 7.80 -4.00
C HIS A 83 4.42 8.38 -4.20
N LYS A 84 4.95 8.23 -5.42
CA LYS A 84 6.31 8.66 -5.80
C LYS A 84 6.37 10.03 -6.48
N ASN A 85 5.24 10.69 -6.72
CA ASN A 85 5.19 11.98 -7.42
C ASN A 85 5.56 13.14 -6.48
N MET A 86 6.77 13.08 -5.94
CA MET A 86 7.38 14.06 -5.04
C MET A 86 8.89 13.84 -5.01
N THR A 87 9.62 14.76 -4.44
CA THR A 87 11.07 14.60 -4.27
C THR A 87 11.40 13.54 -3.21
N ILE A 88 12.59 12.95 -3.28
CA ILE A 88 13.05 11.95 -2.31
C ILE A 88 12.97 12.46 -0.85
N PRO A 89 13.43 13.69 -0.53
CA PRO A 89 13.32 14.23 0.83
C PRO A 89 11.86 14.39 1.29
N GLU A 90 10.97 14.83 0.41
CA GLU A 90 9.54 14.97 0.74
C GLU A 90 8.91 13.60 1.04
N GLN A 91 9.15 12.59 0.22
CA GLN A 91 8.64 11.24 0.47
C GLN A 91 9.17 10.66 1.77
N ALA A 92 10.47 10.81 2.01
CA ALA A 92 11.09 10.38 3.26
C ALA A 92 10.48 11.09 4.48
N SER A 93 10.22 12.39 4.37
CA SER A 93 9.55 13.17 5.42
C SER A 93 8.14 12.65 5.72
N GLN A 94 7.35 12.37 4.68
CA GLN A 94 6.00 11.79 4.85
C GLN A 94 6.05 10.43 5.54
N VAL A 95 6.94 9.52 5.08
CA VAL A 95 7.12 8.21 5.73
C VAL A 95 7.54 8.36 7.19
N PHE A 96 8.46 9.28 7.49
CA PHE A 96 8.89 9.56 8.85
C PHE A 96 7.73 10.00 9.74
N LYS A 97 6.87 10.91 9.27
CA LYS A 97 5.69 11.37 10.01
C LYS A 97 4.72 10.22 10.31
N VAL A 98 4.44 9.36 9.31
CA VAL A 98 3.58 8.17 9.51
C VAL A 98 4.17 7.26 10.57
N LYS A 99 5.46 6.91 10.46
CA LYS A 99 6.12 6.03 11.43
C LYS A 99 6.18 6.61 12.84
N ARG A 100 6.39 7.91 12.95
CA ARG A 100 6.37 8.61 14.25
C ARG A 100 4.99 8.61 14.88
N TYR A 101 3.94 8.79 14.08
CA TYR A 101 2.56 8.75 14.56
C TYR A 101 2.18 7.35 15.09
N GLU A 102 2.55 6.29 14.36
CA GLU A 102 2.27 4.91 14.71
C GLU A 102 2.97 4.45 16.00
N SER A 103 4.18 4.95 16.23
CA SER A 103 4.97 4.52 17.40
C SER A 103 4.48 5.08 18.74
N GLY A 104 3.60 6.08 18.75
CA GLY A 104 3.15 6.76 19.98
C GLY A 104 4.28 7.37 20.82
N MET A 105 5.53 7.17 20.42
CA MET A 105 6.74 7.65 21.07
C MET A 105 7.32 8.84 20.32
N ILE A 106 7.41 9.98 20.96
CA ILE A 106 8.16 11.12 20.47
C ILE A 106 9.65 10.81 20.70
N LYS A 107 10.29 10.15 19.74
CA LYS A 107 11.74 9.85 19.83
C LYS A 107 12.63 11.10 19.76
N ASP A 108 12.17 12.14 19.07
CA ASP A 108 12.86 13.44 18.98
C ASP A 108 11.81 14.53 19.13
N PRO A 109 11.58 15.07 20.36
CA PRO A 109 10.69 16.20 20.55
C PRO A 109 11.30 17.43 19.86
N ILE A 110 10.45 18.20 19.14
CA ILE A 110 10.86 19.52 18.66
C ILE A 110 10.93 20.41 19.89
N THR A 111 12.14 20.67 20.36
CA THR A 111 12.39 21.64 21.43
C THR A 111 12.53 23.03 20.83
N LEU A 112 11.78 23.98 21.36
CA LEU A 112 12.05 25.40 21.12
C LEU A 112 13.28 25.75 21.96
N LEU A 113 14.31 26.31 21.30
CA LEU A 113 15.40 26.94 22.03
C LEU A 113 14.82 28.20 22.67
N ASP A 114 14.92 28.33 23.99
CA ASP A 114 14.67 29.57 24.70
C ASP A 114 15.64 30.62 24.18
N SER A 115 15.08 31.73 23.69
CA SER A 115 15.83 32.90 23.20
C SER A 115 16.33 33.81 24.34
#